data_0fd2afda2f0da710e3f2be0111056960
#
_entry.id   0fd2afda2f0da710e3f2be0111056960
#
_cell.length_a   1.000
_cell.length_b   1.000
_cell.length_c   1.000
_cell.angle_alpha   90.00
_cell.angle_beta   90.00
_cell.angle_gamma   90.00
#
_symmetry.space_group_name_H-M   'P 1'
#
loop_
_entity.id
_entity.type
_entity.pdbx_description
1 polymer ?
#
loop_
_entity_poly.entity_id
_entity_poly.type
_entity_poly.pdbx_seq_one_letter_code
_entity_poly.pdbx_strand_id
1 'polypeptide(L)'
;YDPNLKIQIKLQGTVATHHDDEVTKEAWDESTSRSKKCYSVKGGSSKVIDDPASYDIKEFKVEDGYQNFAVLVFNFDALEFLFLKSTGHRRAIHKWNKDLKSSWLVP
;
A
#
# COMPACT_ATOMS: atom_id res chain seq x y z
N TYR A 1 5.25 6.14 -9.69
CA TYR A 1 5.64 6.76 -10.95
C TYR A 1 4.68 6.33 -12.08
N ASP A 2 4.16 7.29 -12.80
CA ASP A 2 3.35 7.05 -13.99
C ASP A 2 4.19 7.36 -15.25
N PRO A 3 4.57 6.35 -16.05
CA PRO A 3 5.42 6.54 -17.22
C PRO A 3 4.70 7.27 -18.39
N ASN A 4 3.38 7.19 -18.47
CA ASN A 4 2.59 7.84 -19.52
C ASN A 4 2.49 9.34 -19.26
N LEU A 5 2.19 9.71 -18.01
CA LEU A 5 2.11 11.10 -17.58
C LEU A 5 3.50 11.67 -17.25
N LYS A 6 4.52 10.83 -17.12
CA LYS A 6 5.88 11.21 -16.68
C LYS A 6 5.91 11.93 -15.34
N ILE A 7 5.05 11.46 -14.44
CA ILE A 7 4.88 12.03 -13.10
C ILE A 7 5.35 11.05 -12.03
N GLN A 8 6.10 11.56 -11.07
CA GLN A 8 6.42 10.88 -9.82
C GLN A 8 5.75 11.63 -8.67
N ILE A 9 5.08 10.88 -7.80
CA ILE A 9 4.57 11.40 -6.53
C ILE A 9 5.31 10.69 -5.42
N LYS A 10 5.79 11.44 -4.44
CA LYS A 10 6.42 10.95 -3.23
C LYS A 10 5.64 11.50 -2.03
N LEU A 11 5.22 10.60 -1.16
CA LEU A 11 4.53 10.94 0.08
C LEU A 11 5.46 10.71 1.27
N GLN A 12 5.41 11.59 2.25
CA GLN A 12 6.13 11.47 3.52
C GLN A 12 5.14 11.60 4.65
N GLY A 13 5.27 10.76 5.66
CA GLY A 13 4.35 10.76 6.80
C GLY A 13 4.60 9.59 7.74
N THR A 14 3.57 9.24 8.50
CA THR A 14 3.60 8.16 9.49
C THR A 14 2.64 7.04 9.13
N VAL A 15 3.00 5.82 9.50
CA VAL A 15 2.18 4.62 9.29
C VAL A 15 1.70 4.11 10.64
N ALA A 16 0.39 3.89 10.77
CA ALA A 16 -0.20 3.11 11.85
C ALA A 16 -0.52 1.70 11.32
N THR A 17 -0.07 0.69 12.03
CA THR A 17 -0.37 -0.71 11.71
C THR A 17 -1.52 -1.20 12.57
N HIS A 18 -2.55 -1.73 11.93
CA HIS A 18 -3.72 -2.34 12.56
C HIS A 18 -3.72 -3.84 12.31
N HIS A 19 -3.94 -4.62 13.36
CA HIS A 19 -4.07 -6.07 13.31
C HIS A 19 -5.01 -6.51 14.42
N ASP A 20 -6.00 -7.34 14.07
CA ASP A 20 -6.99 -7.89 15.00
C ASP A 20 -7.70 -6.84 15.86
N ASP A 21 -8.11 -5.75 15.24
CA ASP A 21 -8.84 -4.65 15.84
C ASP A 21 -10.07 -4.26 14.98
N GLU A 22 -10.80 -3.22 15.38
CA GLU A 22 -12.00 -2.77 14.66
C GLU A 22 -11.71 -2.34 13.22
N VAL A 23 -10.58 -1.68 12.99
CA VAL A 23 -10.16 -1.23 11.65
C VAL A 23 -9.92 -2.41 10.72
N THR A 24 -9.19 -3.43 11.19
CA THR A 24 -8.94 -4.64 10.41
C THR A 24 -10.21 -5.45 10.19
N LYS A 25 -11.10 -5.53 11.18
CA LYS A 25 -12.37 -6.24 11.05
C LYS A 25 -13.27 -5.60 9.99
N GLU A 26 -13.44 -4.29 10.03
CA GLU A 26 -14.23 -3.55 9.04
C GLU A 26 -13.68 -3.75 7.63
N ALA A 27 -12.37 -3.52 7.43
CA ALA A 27 -11.72 -3.71 6.15
C ALA A 27 -11.79 -5.17 5.64
N TRP A 28 -11.71 -6.14 6.55
CA TRP A 28 -11.89 -7.54 6.22
C TRP A 28 -13.31 -7.85 5.77
N ASP A 29 -14.32 -7.37 6.49
CA ASP A 29 -15.72 -7.61 6.18
C ASP A 29 -16.11 -7.02 4.80
N GLU A 30 -15.57 -5.86 4.46
CA GLU A 30 -15.76 -5.21 3.16
C GLU A 30 -15.00 -5.88 2.00
N SER A 31 -13.98 -6.69 2.30
CA SER A 31 -13.17 -7.36 1.29
C SER A 31 -13.93 -8.49 0.60
N THR A 32 -13.65 -8.70 -0.69
CA THR A 32 -14.24 -9.81 -1.45
C THR A 32 -13.67 -11.16 -1.00
N SER A 33 -14.44 -12.23 -1.17
CA SER A 33 -13.97 -13.60 -0.88
C SER A 33 -12.71 -13.95 -1.67
N ARG A 34 -12.57 -13.47 -2.89
CA ARG A 34 -11.37 -13.66 -3.72
C ARG A 34 -10.14 -13.00 -3.08
N SER A 35 -10.27 -11.78 -2.58
CA SER A 35 -9.19 -11.07 -1.88
C SER A 35 -8.82 -11.78 -0.59
N LYS A 36 -9.80 -12.17 0.21
CA LYS A 36 -9.61 -12.90 1.49
C LYS A 36 -8.83 -14.21 1.30
N LYS A 37 -9.07 -14.92 0.19
CA LYS A 37 -8.38 -16.16 -0.16
C LYS A 37 -6.86 -16.03 -0.18
N CYS A 38 -6.34 -14.88 -0.61
CA CYS A 38 -4.90 -14.65 -0.71
C CYS A 38 -4.20 -14.69 0.67
N TYR A 39 -4.92 -14.41 1.75
CA TYR A 39 -4.38 -14.42 3.11
C TYR A 39 -4.42 -15.78 3.80
N SER A 40 -5.04 -16.80 3.18
CA SER A 40 -5.12 -18.15 3.75
C SER A 40 -3.90 -19.03 3.47
N VAL A 41 -2.91 -18.53 2.73
CA VAL A 41 -1.68 -19.24 2.43
C VAL A 41 -0.90 -19.50 3.72
N LYS A 42 -0.53 -20.77 3.93
CA LYS A 42 0.24 -21.19 5.11
C LYS A 42 1.74 -20.96 4.89
N GLY A 43 2.41 -20.50 5.92
CA GLY A 43 3.85 -20.24 5.89
C GLY A 43 4.20 -18.81 5.47
N GLY A 44 5.45 -18.45 5.64
CA GLY A 44 5.96 -17.12 5.30
C GLY A 44 6.27 -16.97 3.81
N SER A 45 6.08 -15.77 3.29
CA SER A 45 6.49 -15.41 1.93
C SER A 45 8.00 -15.64 1.72
N SER A 46 8.39 -15.88 0.46
CA SER A 46 9.79 -16.01 0.01
C SER A 46 10.54 -17.25 0.51
N LYS A 47 9.85 -18.25 1.05
CA LYS A 47 10.45 -19.55 1.35
C LYS A 47 10.67 -20.33 0.05
N VAL A 48 11.81 -21.03 -0.03
CA VAL A 48 12.07 -21.99 -1.11
C VAL A 48 11.17 -23.20 -0.92
N ILE A 49 10.53 -23.63 -1.98
CA ILE A 49 9.65 -24.82 -2.05
C ILE A 49 10.03 -25.65 -3.27
N ASP A 50 9.84 -26.96 -3.19
CA ASP A 50 10.15 -27.87 -4.28
C ASP A 50 9.03 -27.96 -5.32
N ASP A 51 7.78 -27.95 -4.87
CA ASP A 51 6.60 -28.02 -5.72
C ASP A 51 5.63 -26.87 -5.47
N PRO A 52 5.45 -25.95 -6.44
CA PRO A 52 4.53 -24.83 -6.29
C PRO A 52 3.07 -25.28 -6.15
N ALA A 53 2.66 -26.45 -6.67
CA ALA A 53 1.31 -26.95 -6.54
C ALA A 53 0.92 -27.31 -5.10
N SER A 54 1.91 -27.49 -4.22
CA SER A 54 1.67 -27.71 -2.79
C SER A 54 1.00 -26.50 -2.09
N TYR A 55 1.05 -25.32 -2.74
CA TYR A 55 0.43 -24.09 -2.27
C TYR A 55 -0.89 -23.74 -2.97
N ASP A 56 -1.40 -24.63 -3.83
CA ASP A 56 -2.72 -24.46 -4.42
C ASP A 56 -3.79 -24.51 -3.31
N ILE A 57 -4.62 -23.47 -3.25
CA ILE A 57 -5.69 -23.37 -2.26
C ILE A 57 -6.90 -24.14 -2.82
N LYS A 58 -7.05 -25.39 -2.42
CA LYS A 58 -8.13 -26.29 -2.85
C LYS A 58 -9.42 -26.05 -2.07
N GLU A 59 -9.29 -25.81 -0.77
CA GLU A 59 -10.39 -25.48 0.14
C GLU A 59 -10.08 -24.16 0.85
N PHE A 60 -11.09 -23.30 0.95
CA PHE A 60 -10.95 -21.99 1.56
C PHE A 60 -12.11 -21.73 2.52
N LYS A 61 -11.77 -21.48 3.78
CA LYS A 61 -12.68 -20.87 4.74
C LYS A 61 -12.28 -19.41 4.93
N VAL A 62 -13.26 -18.51 4.89
CA VAL A 62 -13.03 -17.06 4.95
C VAL A 62 -12.20 -16.67 6.19
N GLU A 63 -12.46 -17.34 7.31
CA GLU A 63 -11.82 -17.06 8.59
C GLU A 63 -10.35 -17.44 8.65
N ASP A 64 -9.91 -18.38 7.82
CA ASP A 64 -8.53 -18.90 7.86
C ASP A 64 -7.47 -17.85 7.52
N GLY A 65 -7.85 -16.83 6.75
CA GLY A 65 -6.96 -15.76 6.30
C GLY A 65 -6.90 -14.54 7.24
N TYR A 66 -7.90 -14.35 8.10
CA TYR A 66 -8.00 -13.12 8.90
C TYR A 66 -6.79 -12.88 9.80
N GLN A 67 -6.27 -13.92 10.42
CA GLN A 67 -5.07 -13.84 11.28
C GLN A 67 -3.81 -13.31 10.55
N ASN A 68 -3.78 -13.42 9.22
CA ASN A 68 -2.67 -12.94 8.38
C ASN A 68 -2.96 -11.57 7.75
N PHE A 69 -4.11 -10.98 8.07
CA PHE A 69 -4.55 -9.71 7.50
C PHE A 69 -4.18 -8.55 8.43
N ALA A 70 -3.57 -7.54 7.86
CA ALA A 70 -3.27 -6.30 8.55
C ALA A 70 -3.63 -5.11 7.66
N VAL A 71 -3.96 -3.98 8.29
CA VAL A 71 -4.22 -2.71 7.61
C VAL A 71 -3.16 -1.71 7.99
N LEU A 72 -2.56 -1.09 6.99
CA LEU A 72 -1.62 0.01 7.17
C LEU A 72 -2.34 1.31 6.83
N VAL A 73 -2.50 2.19 7.80
CA VAL A 73 -3.03 3.54 7.61
C VAL A 73 -1.86 4.50 7.50
N PHE A 74 -1.66 5.07 6.33
CA PHE A 74 -0.60 6.02 6.06
C PHE A 74 -1.15 7.45 6.10
N ASN A 75 -0.74 8.20 7.11
CA ASN A 75 -1.06 9.62 7.26
C ASN A 75 0.13 10.44 6.77
N PHE A 76 0.00 11.08 5.63
CA PHE A 76 1.07 11.90 5.07
C PHE A 76 0.88 13.38 5.40
N ASP A 77 1.98 14.05 5.67
CA ASP A 77 2.08 15.48 5.95
C ASP A 77 2.88 16.23 4.88
N ALA A 78 3.49 15.51 3.95
CA ALA A 78 4.13 16.10 2.78
C ALA A 78 3.90 15.26 1.52
N LEU A 79 3.67 15.95 0.41
CA LEU A 79 3.59 15.41 -0.93
C LEU A 79 4.58 16.14 -1.82
N GLU A 80 5.45 15.39 -2.47
CA GLU A 80 6.37 15.92 -3.48
C GLU A 80 5.93 15.44 -4.86
N PHE A 81 5.86 16.35 -5.77
CA PHE A 81 5.49 16.13 -7.16
C PHE A 81 6.69 16.41 -8.06
N LEU A 82 6.99 15.49 -8.96
CA LEU A 82 8.00 15.68 -10.00
C LEU A 82 7.41 15.33 -11.37
N PHE A 83 7.43 16.31 -12.25
CA PHE A 83 7.07 16.13 -13.67
C PHE A 83 8.32 16.15 -14.54
N LEU A 84 8.53 15.07 -15.29
CA LEU A 84 9.66 14.94 -16.21
C LEU A 84 9.31 15.52 -17.56
N LYS A 85 9.92 16.67 -17.87
CA LYS A 85 9.72 17.39 -19.13
C LYS A 85 11.07 17.60 -19.85
N SER A 86 11.10 17.37 -21.14
CA SER A 86 12.32 17.51 -21.96
C SER A 86 12.92 18.93 -21.96
N THR A 87 12.05 19.94 -21.78
CA THR A 87 12.46 21.37 -21.70
C THR A 87 12.81 21.83 -20.30
N GLY A 88 12.89 20.91 -19.32
CA GLY A 88 13.18 21.16 -17.92
C GLY A 88 12.11 20.62 -17.01
N HIS A 89 12.52 19.81 -16.04
CA HIS A 89 11.63 19.19 -15.05
C HIS A 89 10.94 20.24 -14.19
N ARG A 90 9.83 19.86 -13.57
CA ARG A 90 9.12 20.68 -12.58
C ARG A 90 8.96 19.86 -11.31
N ARG A 91 9.43 20.40 -10.20
CA ARG A 91 9.36 19.76 -8.89
C ARG A 91 8.72 20.71 -7.89
N ALA A 92 7.75 20.22 -7.16
CA ALA A 92 7.06 20.98 -6.14
C ALA A 92 6.90 20.12 -4.87
N ILE A 93 6.82 20.78 -3.72
CA ILE A 93 6.49 20.15 -2.46
C ILE A 93 5.30 20.86 -1.84
N HIS A 94 4.39 20.09 -1.29
CA HIS A 94 3.24 20.52 -0.52
C HIS A 94 3.38 19.95 0.90
N LYS A 95 3.32 20.80 1.91
CA LYS A 95 3.42 20.39 3.31
C LYS A 95 2.18 20.83 4.08
N TRP A 96 1.63 19.92 4.87
CA TRP A 96 0.50 20.14 5.76
C TRP A 96 0.99 20.15 7.21
N ASN A 97 1.21 21.35 7.74
CA ASN A 97 1.56 21.56 9.13
C ASN A 97 0.78 22.78 9.61
N LYS A 98 -0.38 22.61 10.26
CA LYS A 98 -1.42 23.60 10.55
C LYS A 98 -2.06 24.17 9.28
N ASP A 99 -1.26 24.70 8.34
CA ASP A 99 -1.70 25.23 7.05
C ASP A 99 -0.97 24.55 5.91
N LEU A 100 -1.59 24.52 4.72
CA LEU A 100 -0.95 24.05 3.50
C LEU A 100 0.09 25.08 3.02
N LYS A 101 1.34 24.65 2.93
CA LYS A 101 2.45 25.41 2.31
C LYS A 101 2.96 24.68 1.07
N SER A 102 3.05 25.40 -0.03
CA SER A 102 3.53 24.89 -1.30
C SER A 102 4.75 25.66 -1.76
N SER A 103 5.74 24.95 -2.32
CA SER A 103 6.97 25.55 -2.82
C SER A 103 7.46 24.79 -4.06
N TRP A 104 8.03 25.53 -4.99
CA TRP A 104 8.82 24.93 -6.05
C TRP A 104 10.19 24.51 -5.52
N LEU A 105 10.67 23.39 -6.02
CA LEU A 105 12.00 22.89 -5.72
C LEU A 105 12.85 22.80 -6.99
N VAL A 106 14.15 22.88 -6.83
CA VAL A 106 15.07 22.52 -7.91
C VAL A 106 14.86 21.04 -8.24
N PRO A 107 14.62 20.68 -9.51
CA PRO A 107 14.37 19.31 -9.90
C PRO A 107 15.58 18.41 -9.78
#